data_42bc09f7e14ffafa50766b4419500998
#
_entry.id   42bc09f7e14ffafa50766b4419500998
#
_cell.length_a   1.000
_cell.length_b   1.000
_cell.length_c   1.000
_cell.angle_alpha   90.00
_cell.angle_beta   90.00
_cell.angle_gamma   90.00
#
_symmetry.space_group_name_H-M   'P 1'
#
loop_
_entity.id
_entity.type
_entity.pdbx_description
1 polymer ?
#
loop_
_entity_poly.entity_id
_entity_poly.type
_entity_poly.pdbx_seq_one_letter_code
_entity_poly.pdbx_strand_id
1 'polypeptide(L)'
;MKKLFMLFTAFVLSLAMFQGAEAKTVQVTALEDFQTSNPPQVLHVQMNANTRLDYDLMLFQGFQVTGKVVPQQNGGFLFVPVSYVNYQEENLNIDKEYPASYKGKAGLIRQNQPFQLVFPNNGPDTFQYYVPSVSDMN
;
A
#
# COMPACT_ATOMS: atom_id res chain seq x y z
N MET A 1 23.91 -4.30 -8.73
CA MET A 1 23.48 -4.22 -7.34
C MET A 1 23.39 -2.80 -6.87
N LYS A 2 24.50 -2.04 -6.94
CA LYS A 2 24.45 -0.67 -6.44
C LYS A 2 23.48 0.21 -7.21
N LYS A 3 23.40 0.03 -8.51
CA LYS A 3 22.48 0.83 -9.31
C LYS A 3 21.03 0.59 -8.89
N LEU A 4 20.71 -0.65 -8.66
CA LEU A 4 19.37 -1.01 -8.24
C LEU A 4 19.05 -0.39 -6.89
N PHE A 5 20.02 -0.44 -5.99
CA PHE A 5 19.85 0.13 -4.67
C PHE A 5 19.61 1.63 -4.76
N MET A 6 20.34 2.30 -5.62
CA MET A 6 20.17 3.74 -5.78
C MET A 6 18.82 4.09 -6.36
N LEU A 7 18.30 3.25 -7.25
CA LEU A 7 16.97 3.46 -7.78
C LEU A 7 15.92 3.39 -6.68
N PHE A 8 16.06 2.42 -5.79
CA PHE A 8 15.14 2.31 -4.67
C PHE A 8 15.24 3.54 -3.77
N THR A 9 16.45 3.99 -3.54
CA THR A 9 16.63 5.16 -2.70
C THR A 9 15.95 6.38 -3.32
N ALA A 10 16.15 6.58 -4.62
CA ALA A 10 15.52 7.68 -5.30
C ALA A 10 14.01 7.59 -5.25
N PHE A 11 13.49 6.39 -5.43
CA PHE A 11 12.07 6.17 -5.38
C PHE A 11 11.50 6.51 -4.01
N VAL A 12 12.20 6.07 -2.96
CA VAL A 12 11.77 6.35 -1.60
C VAL A 12 11.79 7.84 -1.32
N LEU A 13 12.81 8.54 -1.82
CA LEU A 13 12.89 9.98 -1.63
C LEU A 13 11.75 10.69 -2.33
N SER A 14 11.44 10.26 -3.54
CA SER A 14 10.31 10.86 -4.26
C SER A 14 9.03 10.67 -3.49
N LEU A 15 8.85 9.47 -2.95
CA LEU A 15 7.68 9.17 -2.18
C LEU A 15 7.60 10.02 -0.92
N ALA A 16 8.75 10.21 -0.27
CA ALA A 16 8.80 11.04 0.92
C ALA A 16 8.38 12.47 0.63
N MET A 17 8.73 12.96 -0.53
CA MET A 17 8.33 14.31 -0.91
C MET A 17 6.82 14.43 -1.07
N PHE A 18 6.20 13.42 -1.63
CA PHE A 18 4.75 13.43 -1.73
C PHE A 18 4.09 13.29 -0.38
N GLN A 19 4.72 12.56 0.51
CA GLN A 19 4.16 12.35 1.83
C GLN A 19 4.18 13.59 2.68
N GLY A 20 4.84 14.61 2.23
CA GLY A 20 4.69 15.89 2.88
C GLY A 20 3.23 16.26 2.98
N ALA A 21 2.45 15.78 2.08
CA ALA A 21 1.03 15.91 2.19
C ALA A 21 0.51 14.88 3.16
N GLU A 22 -0.37 14.30 3.28
CA GLU A 22 -0.85 13.38 4.29
C GLU A 22 -0.66 11.94 3.85
N ALA A 23 -0.20 11.13 4.75
CA ALA A 23 -0.16 9.68 4.54
C ALA A 23 -1.29 9.06 5.34
N LYS A 24 -1.82 7.95 4.86
CA LYS A 24 -2.87 7.29 5.61
C LYS A 24 -2.40 5.95 6.11
N THR A 25 -2.63 5.71 7.37
CA THR A 25 -2.30 4.45 8.01
C THR A 25 -3.49 3.52 7.87
N VAL A 26 -3.25 2.34 7.32
CA VAL A 26 -4.30 1.38 7.01
C VAL A 26 -3.95 0.05 7.65
N GLN A 27 -4.92 -0.56 8.28
CA GLN A 27 -4.73 -1.88 8.84
C GLN A 27 -5.04 -2.94 7.80
N VAL A 28 -4.17 -3.93 7.71
CA VAL A 28 -4.35 -5.07 6.82
C VAL A 28 -4.10 -6.33 7.61
N THR A 29 -4.51 -7.47 7.07
CA THR A 29 -4.28 -8.77 7.69
C THR A 29 -3.36 -9.58 6.82
N ALA A 30 -2.31 -10.15 7.42
CA ALA A 30 -1.39 -11.00 6.70
C ALA A 30 -2.10 -12.28 6.27
N LEU A 31 -1.90 -12.69 5.03
CA LEU A 31 -2.46 -13.94 4.54
C LEU A 31 -1.43 -15.08 4.61
N GLU A 32 -0.22 -14.79 5.08
CA GLU A 32 0.83 -15.78 5.26
C GLU A 32 1.80 -15.29 6.33
N ASP A 33 2.56 -16.20 6.90
CA ASP A 33 3.60 -15.83 7.87
C ASP A 33 4.77 -15.18 7.15
N PHE A 34 5.35 -14.15 7.77
CA PHE A 34 6.56 -13.56 7.20
C PHE A 34 7.33 -12.79 8.28
N GLN A 35 8.63 -12.63 8.04
CA GLN A 35 9.51 -11.85 8.89
C GLN A 35 9.65 -10.44 8.33
N THR A 36 9.43 -9.44 9.16
CA THR A 36 9.52 -8.06 8.69
C THR A 36 10.95 -7.67 8.33
N SER A 37 11.94 -8.26 8.99
CA SER A 37 13.34 -7.94 8.70
C SER A 37 13.89 -8.69 7.50
N ASN A 38 13.18 -9.70 7.05
CA ASN A 38 13.57 -10.48 5.87
C ASN A 38 12.30 -10.89 5.14
N PRO A 39 11.56 -9.92 4.61
CA PRO A 39 10.26 -10.23 4.02
C PRO A 39 10.41 -10.95 2.69
N PRO A 40 9.38 -11.68 2.26
CA PRO A 40 9.39 -12.32 0.96
C PRO A 40 9.31 -11.26 -0.15
N GLN A 41 9.59 -11.67 -1.38
CA GLN A 41 9.51 -10.74 -2.50
C GLN A 41 8.09 -10.36 -2.84
N VAL A 42 7.15 -11.21 -2.52
CA VAL A 42 5.73 -11.00 -2.78
C VAL A 42 4.98 -11.31 -1.50
N LEU A 43 4.04 -10.44 -1.17
CA LEU A 43 3.27 -10.58 0.06
C LEU A 43 1.80 -10.43 -0.27
N HIS A 44 0.97 -11.21 0.40
CA HIS A 44 -0.48 -11.16 0.23
C HIS A 44 -1.11 -10.68 1.52
N VAL A 45 -2.00 -9.71 1.40
CA VAL A 45 -2.69 -9.16 2.55
C VAL A 45 -4.17 -9.00 2.23
N GLN A 46 -4.98 -8.89 3.26
CA GLN A 46 -6.38 -8.57 3.12
C GLN A 46 -6.62 -7.19 3.69
N MET A 47 -7.37 -6.36 2.97
CA MET A 47 -7.67 -5.03 3.43
C MET A 47 -8.67 -5.10 4.58
N ASN A 48 -8.40 -4.36 5.65
CA ASN A 48 -9.30 -4.29 6.78
C ASN A 48 -10.12 -3.00 6.80
N ALA A 49 -9.89 -2.13 5.84
CA ALA A 49 -10.62 -0.89 5.73
C ALA A 49 -10.65 -0.46 4.27
N ASN A 50 -11.67 0.30 3.91
CA ASN A 50 -11.74 0.86 2.56
C ASN A 50 -10.62 1.88 2.41
N THR A 51 -9.85 1.74 1.35
CA THR A 51 -8.67 2.55 1.13
C THR A 51 -8.66 3.04 -0.31
N ARG A 52 -8.71 4.34 -0.49
CA ARG A 52 -8.64 4.91 -1.83
C ARG A 52 -7.18 5.17 -2.18
N LEU A 53 -6.74 4.58 -3.26
CA LEU A 53 -5.38 4.79 -3.74
C LEU A 53 -5.32 5.87 -4.80
N ASP A 54 -6.39 6.04 -5.56
CA ASP A 54 -6.44 7.02 -6.63
C ASP A 54 -7.91 7.33 -6.90
N TYR A 55 -8.17 8.23 -7.80
CA TYR A 55 -9.53 8.61 -8.16
C TYR A 55 -10.37 7.41 -8.53
N ASP A 56 -9.79 6.52 -9.31
CA ASP A 56 -10.53 5.39 -9.86
C ASP A 56 -10.11 4.06 -9.25
N LEU A 57 -9.41 4.10 -8.13
CA LEU A 57 -8.96 2.88 -7.50
C LEU A 57 -9.25 2.90 -6.02
N MET A 58 -10.19 2.08 -5.60
CA MET A 58 -10.53 1.89 -4.20
C MET A 58 -10.33 0.43 -3.85
N LEU A 59 -9.55 0.19 -2.81
CA LEU A 59 -9.43 -1.15 -2.26
C LEU A 59 -10.40 -1.25 -1.09
N PHE A 60 -11.44 -2.03 -1.28
CA PHE A 60 -12.46 -2.15 -0.26
C PHE A 60 -12.08 -3.15 0.80
N GLN A 61 -12.67 -2.99 1.96
CA GLN A 61 -12.49 -3.94 3.05
C GLN A 61 -12.81 -5.34 2.56
N GLY A 62 -11.91 -6.29 2.86
CA GLY A 62 -12.08 -7.67 2.44
C GLY A 62 -11.37 -8.03 1.15
N PHE A 63 -10.95 -7.04 0.36
CA PHE A 63 -10.19 -7.32 -0.85
C PHE A 63 -8.84 -7.94 -0.47
N GLN A 64 -8.43 -8.94 -1.21
CA GLN A 64 -7.10 -9.54 -1.04
C GLN A 64 -6.16 -8.88 -2.03
N VAL A 65 -5.04 -8.42 -1.53
CA VAL A 65 -4.10 -7.62 -2.31
C VAL A 65 -2.76 -8.32 -2.37
N THR A 66 -2.22 -8.44 -3.56
CA THR A 66 -0.88 -8.96 -3.76
C THR A 66 0.04 -7.78 -4.03
N GLY A 67 1.18 -7.75 -3.35
CA GLY A 67 2.13 -6.67 -3.52
C GLY A 67 3.55 -7.15 -3.59
N LYS A 68 4.39 -6.37 -4.25
CA LYS A 68 5.83 -6.56 -4.23
C LYS A 68 6.38 -5.95 -2.96
N VAL A 69 7.43 -6.55 -2.45
CA VAL A 69 8.04 -6.10 -1.20
C VAL A 69 9.44 -5.62 -1.47
N VAL A 70 9.76 -4.43 -0.99
CA VAL A 70 11.07 -3.82 -1.13
C VAL A 70 11.62 -3.57 0.26
N PRO A 71 12.64 -4.33 0.69
CA PRO A 71 13.22 -4.11 2.01
C PRO A 71 13.85 -2.74 2.13
N GLN A 72 13.77 -2.16 3.32
CA GLN A 72 14.35 -0.86 3.61
C GLN A 72 15.53 -1.03 4.54
N GLN A 73 16.42 -0.06 4.53
CA GLN A 73 17.63 -0.13 5.35
C GLN A 73 17.33 -0.10 6.84
N ASN A 74 16.27 0.53 7.21
CA ASN A 74 15.95 0.72 8.62
C ASN A 74 15.16 -0.44 9.23
N GLY A 75 15.07 -1.55 8.51
CA GLY A 75 14.38 -2.72 9.04
C GLY A 75 12.92 -2.81 8.65
N GLY A 76 12.40 -1.80 7.98
CA GLY A 76 11.05 -1.88 7.46
C GLY A 76 11.04 -2.33 6.02
N PHE A 77 9.90 -2.20 5.37
CA PHE A 77 9.79 -2.55 3.96
C PHE A 77 8.70 -1.71 3.31
N LEU A 78 8.76 -1.66 1.98
CA LEU A 78 7.68 -1.09 1.19
C LEU A 78 6.85 -2.22 0.62
N PHE A 79 5.55 -2.07 0.67
CA PHE A 79 4.60 -2.97 0.04
C PHE A 79 3.97 -2.22 -1.12
N VAL A 80 4.20 -2.72 -2.33
CA VAL A 80 3.71 -2.07 -3.55
C VAL A 80 2.63 -2.94 -4.15
N PRO A 81 1.35 -2.60 -3.98
CA PRO A 81 0.28 -3.41 -4.55
C PRO A 81 0.40 -3.54 -6.05
N VAL A 82 0.24 -4.75 -6.55
CA VAL A 82 0.30 -5.01 -8.00
C VAL A 82 -1.00 -5.60 -8.52
N SER A 83 -1.81 -6.21 -7.66
CA SER A 83 -3.10 -6.75 -8.07
C SER A 83 -3.98 -6.95 -6.85
N TYR A 84 -5.26 -7.12 -7.09
CA TYR A 84 -6.19 -7.39 -6.00
C TYR A 84 -7.35 -8.24 -6.49
N VAL A 85 -8.02 -8.89 -5.57
CA VAL A 85 -9.19 -9.70 -5.85
C VAL A 85 -10.40 -8.98 -5.26
N ASN A 86 -11.40 -8.71 -6.10
CA ASN A 86 -12.58 -7.99 -5.67
C ASN A 86 -13.67 -8.95 -5.19
N TYR A 87 -14.86 -8.42 -4.94
CA TYR A 87 -15.94 -9.24 -4.38
C TYR A 87 -16.49 -10.26 -5.37
N GLN A 88 -16.28 -10.01 -6.67
CA GLN A 88 -16.68 -10.96 -7.71
C GLN A 88 -15.59 -12.00 -7.97
N GLU A 89 -14.56 -12.02 -7.13
CA GLU A 89 -13.43 -12.93 -7.25
C GLU A 89 -12.64 -12.71 -8.55
N GLU A 90 -12.69 -11.51 -9.06
CA GLU A 90 -11.89 -11.12 -10.20
C GLU A 90 -10.53 -10.62 -9.74
N ASN A 91 -9.48 -11.07 -10.41
CA ASN A 91 -8.13 -10.63 -10.12
C ASN A 91 -7.78 -9.49 -11.06
N LEU A 92 -7.64 -8.29 -10.53
CA LEU A 92 -7.43 -7.09 -11.31
C LEU A 92 -6.04 -6.52 -11.05
N ASN A 93 -5.42 -6.05 -12.11
CA ASN A 93 -4.06 -5.49 -12.01
C ASN A 93 -4.11 -4.03 -11.59
N ILE A 94 -3.06 -3.62 -10.90
CA ILE A 94 -2.88 -2.22 -10.52
C ILE A 94 -1.74 -1.68 -11.37
N ASP A 95 -2.05 -0.68 -12.20
CA ASP A 95 -1.10 -0.22 -13.20
C ASP A 95 -0.10 0.80 -12.68
N LYS A 96 -0.45 1.49 -11.60
CA LYS A 96 0.44 2.49 -11.02
C LYS A 96 0.99 1.98 -9.72
N GLU A 97 2.02 2.66 -9.23
CA GLU A 97 2.65 2.26 -7.98
C GLU A 97 2.17 3.11 -6.82
N TYR A 98 1.71 2.44 -5.78
CA TYR A 98 1.25 3.09 -4.56
C TYR A 98 1.97 2.44 -3.38
N PRO A 99 3.26 2.74 -3.20
CA PRO A 99 4.05 2.04 -2.19
C PRO A 99 3.58 2.39 -0.79
N ALA A 100 3.33 1.38 -0.01
CA ALA A 100 2.95 1.54 1.39
C ALA A 100 4.13 1.15 2.26
N SER A 101 4.36 1.90 3.33
CA SER A 101 5.49 1.67 4.22
C SER A 101 5.08 0.86 5.43
N TYR A 102 5.89 -0.13 5.77
CA TYR A 102 5.78 -0.79 7.07
C TYR A 102 6.78 -0.16 8.01
N LYS A 103 6.30 0.40 9.10
CA LYS A 103 7.14 1.06 10.09
C LYS A 103 6.94 0.51 11.49
N GLY A 104 6.37 -0.67 11.57
CA GLY A 104 6.13 -1.30 12.86
C GLY A 104 7.38 -1.97 13.40
N LYS A 105 7.18 -2.74 14.44
CA LYS A 105 8.28 -3.44 15.10
C LYS A 105 8.79 -4.56 14.23
N ALA A 106 10.10 -4.80 14.30
CA ALA A 106 10.68 -5.96 13.65
C ALA A 106 10.19 -7.23 14.31
N GLY A 107 9.98 -8.27 13.52
CA GLY A 107 9.58 -9.54 14.07
C GLY A 107 8.78 -10.36 13.11
N LEU A 108 8.22 -11.45 13.63
CA LEU A 108 7.40 -12.35 12.85
C LEU A 108 5.95 -11.87 12.86
N ILE A 109 5.37 -11.76 11.67
CA ILE A 109 3.95 -11.53 11.51
C ILE A 109 3.34 -12.82 11.00
N ARG A 110 2.35 -13.31 11.71
CA ARG A 110 1.75 -14.59 11.40
C ARG A 110 0.55 -14.43 10.51
N GLN A 111 0.21 -15.50 9.82
CA GLN A 111 -1.02 -15.55 9.05
C GLN A 111 -2.19 -15.16 9.93
N ASN A 112 -3.07 -14.34 9.38
CA ASN A 112 -4.27 -13.81 10.04
C ASN A 112 -3.97 -12.75 11.10
N GLN A 113 -2.73 -12.33 11.22
CA GLN A 113 -2.37 -11.27 12.15
C GLN A 113 -2.52 -9.91 11.47
N PRO A 114 -3.15 -8.94 12.11
CA PRO A 114 -3.24 -7.59 11.55
C PRO A 114 -1.94 -6.84 11.72
N PHE A 115 -1.65 -5.97 10.79
CA PHE A 115 -0.53 -5.04 10.90
C PHE A 115 -0.87 -3.79 10.10
N GLN A 116 -0.05 -2.76 10.25
CA GLN A 116 -0.36 -1.46 9.65
C GLN A 116 0.62 -1.13 8.54
N LEU A 117 0.07 -0.57 7.46
CA LEU A 117 0.84 -0.03 6.36
C LEU A 117 0.46 1.44 6.20
N VAL A 118 1.45 2.25 5.84
CA VAL A 118 1.24 3.66 5.61
C VAL A 118 1.27 3.91 4.11
N PHE A 119 0.13 4.22 3.55
CA PHE A 119 0.00 4.49 2.14
C PHE A 119 0.23 5.96 1.85
N PRO A 120 0.83 6.28 0.69
CA PRO A 120 0.94 7.68 0.31
C PRO A 120 -0.43 8.23 -0.01
N ASN A 121 -0.59 9.51 0.21
CA ASN A 121 -1.85 10.16 -0.06
C ASN A 121 -1.79 10.81 -1.44
N ASN A 122 -2.07 10.02 -2.48
CA ASN A 122 -1.93 10.48 -3.86
C ASN A 122 -3.20 11.09 -4.41
N GLY A 123 -4.11 11.44 -3.59
CA GLY A 123 -5.28 12.07 -4.11
C GLY A 123 -6.55 11.72 -3.42
N PRO A 124 -6.48 10.97 -2.32
CA PRO A 124 -7.73 10.70 -1.64
C PRO A 124 -8.40 11.94 -1.15
N ASP A 125 -7.64 12.94 -0.85
CA ASP A 125 -8.24 14.21 -0.48
C ASP A 125 -8.95 14.83 -1.64
N THR A 126 -8.47 14.54 -2.82
CA THR A 126 -9.16 15.00 -4.01
C THR A 126 -10.47 14.29 -4.18
N PHE A 127 -10.64 13.19 -3.49
CA PHE A 127 -11.92 12.56 -3.45
C PHE A 127 -12.97 13.51 -2.91
N GLN A 128 -12.58 14.37 -2.03
CA GLN A 128 -13.49 15.39 -1.53
C GLN A 128 -13.91 16.34 -2.63
N TYR A 129 -13.10 16.45 -3.64
CA TYR A 129 -13.48 17.28 -4.78
C TYR A 129 -14.58 16.65 -5.59
N TYR A 130 -14.67 15.34 -5.56
CA TYR A 130 -15.76 14.70 -6.25
C TYR A 130 -17.10 15.13 -5.68
N VAL A 131 -17.15 15.20 -4.36
CA VAL A 131 -18.40 15.60 -3.74
C VAL A 131 -18.77 17.00 -4.17
N PRO A 132 -17.88 17.99 -4.07
CA PRO A 132 -18.19 19.30 -4.62
C PRO A 132 -18.44 19.28 -6.10
N SER A 133 -17.69 18.48 -6.84
CA SER A 133 -17.91 18.40 -8.27
C SER A 133 -19.31 17.91 -8.59
N VAL A 134 -19.74 16.92 -7.87
CA VAL A 134 -21.09 16.42 -8.05
C VAL A 134 -22.09 17.52 -7.73
N SER A 135 -21.82 18.26 -6.69
CA SER A 135 -22.67 19.38 -6.33
C SER A 135 -22.65 20.45 -7.41
N ASP A 136 -21.46 20.65 -7.97
CA ASP A 136 -21.32 21.68 -8.99
C ASP A 136 -22.07 21.32 -10.26
N MET A 137 -22.31 20.07 -10.46
CA MET A 137 -23.07 19.64 -11.60
C MET A 137 -24.55 19.98 -11.46
N ASN A 138 -24.94 20.34 -10.29
CA ASN A 138 -26.30 20.77 -10.04
C ASN A 138 -26.45 22.27 -10.34
#